data_37f68a69151ffb94aa9f5f876ea68ee9
#
_entry.id   37f68a69151ffb94aa9f5f876ea68ee9
#
_cell.length_a   1.000
_cell.length_b   1.000
_cell.length_c   1.000
_cell.angle_alpha   90.00
_cell.angle_beta   90.00
_cell.angle_gamma   90.00
#
_symmetry.space_group_name_H-M   'P 1'
#
loop_
_entity.id
_entity.type
_entity.pdbx_description
1 polymer ?
#
loop_
_entity_poly.entity_id
_entity_poly.type
_entity_poly.pdbx_seq_one_letter_code
_entity_poly.pdbx_strand_id
1 'polypeptide(L)'
;MHNRLLIAFLIFVAAAGAGCTSERSFVIKNGSASPIVVAYQFAPLPAKEGSAPMYAMHPPETESPEGRWNWETRWIAFPEGQATVDRQQGTVRVTLDPAQSLRVAHAFEYAGQESWDFQVRITRLTMTGAGAQLDMAGDQVRLAFVESDGVYVLEYR
;
A
#
# COMPACT_ATOMS: atom_id res chain seq x y z
N MET A 1 -28.80 41.48 -16.17
CA MET A 1 -27.80 41.23 -15.11
C MET A 1 -27.93 39.85 -14.45
N HIS A 2 -29.07 39.16 -14.52
CA HIS A 2 -29.31 37.84 -13.85
C HIS A 2 -28.49 36.65 -14.38
N ASN A 3 -28.18 36.60 -15.67
CA ASN A 3 -27.45 35.49 -16.26
C ASN A 3 -25.98 35.39 -15.83
N ARG A 4 -25.32 36.47 -15.45
CA ARG A 4 -23.92 36.41 -15.02
C ARG A 4 -23.75 35.87 -13.60
N LEU A 5 -24.75 36.08 -12.73
CA LEU A 5 -24.75 35.57 -11.38
C LEU A 5 -24.98 34.04 -11.37
N LEU A 6 -25.83 33.53 -12.26
CA LEU A 6 -26.13 32.09 -12.37
C LEU A 6 -24.89 31.28 -12.84
N ILE A 7 -24.14 31.86 -13.81
CA ILE A 7 -22.92 31.22 -14.34
C ILE A 7 -21.82 31.18 -13.26
N ALA A 8 -21.65 32.27 -12.48
CA ALA A 8 -20.68 32.32 -11.40
C ALA A 8 -21.02 31.31 -10.29
N PHE A 9 -22.30 31.11 -9.96
CA PHE A 9 -22.74 30.12 -8.97
C PHE A 9 -22.53 28.69 -9.44
N LEU A 10 -22.79 28.38 -10.72
CA LEU A 10 -22.54 27.07 -11.32
C LEU A 10 -21.05 26.71 -11.33
N ILE A 11 -20.16 27.66 -11.61
CA ILE A 11 -18.70 27.44 -11.58
C ILE A 11 -18.22 27.19 -10.15
N PHE A 12 -18.78 27.87 -9.16
CA PHE A 12 -18.42 27.68 -7.75
C PHE A 12 -18.87 26.30 -7.20
N VAL A 13 -20.06 25.84 -7.60
CA VAL A 13 -20.55 24.50 -7.21
C VAL A 13 -19.75 23.38 -7.90
N ALA A 14 -19.31 23.58 -9.15
CA ALA A 14 -18.46 22.62 -9.83
C ALA A 14 -17.04 22.52 -9.22
N ALA A 15 -16.50 23.63 -8.71
CA ALA A 15 -15.19 23.65 -8.04
C ALA A 15 -15.24 23.02 -6.62
N ALA A 16 -16.38 23.10 -5.92
CA ALA A 16 -16.55 22.47 -4.60
C ALA A 16 -16.73 20.96 -4.65
N GLY A 17 -17.00 20.37 -5.83
CA GLY A 17 -17.16 18.94 -6.04
C GLY A 17 -15.87 18.18 -6.42
N ALA A 18 -14.75 18.88 -6.59
CA ALA A 18 -13.45 18.25 -6.75
C ALA A 18 -12.95 17.77 -5.37
N GLY A 19 -13.50 16.66 -4.89
CA GLY A 19 -12.99 15.98 -3.70
C GLY A 19 -11.50 15.69 -3.94
N CYS A 20 -10.63 16.26 -3.11
CA CYS A 20 -9.21 15.92 -3.13
C CYS A 20 -9.09 14.43 -2.78
N THR A 21 -8.81 13.60 -3.77
CA THR A 21 -8.36 12.23 -3.55
C THR A 21 -6.87 12.30 -3.23
N SER A 22 -6.47 11.83 -2.05
CA SER A 22 -5.05 11.65 -1.73
C SER A 22 -4.69 10.18 -1.88
N GLU A 23 -3.61 9.88 -2.59
CA GLU A 23 -3.04 8.54 -2.62
C GLU A 23 -2.29 8.30 -1.31
N ARG A 24 -2.53 7.15 -0.69
CA ARG A 24 -1.83 6.67 0.51
C ARG A 24 -1.04 5.43 0.15
N SER A 25 0.25 5.42 0.41
CA SER A 25 1.13 4.27 0.21
C SER A 25 1.44 3.59 1.54
N PHE A 26 1.45 2.25 1.54
CA PHE A 26 1.84 1.42 2.68
C PHE A 26 3.19 0.78 2.37
N VAL A 27 4.20 1.15 3.14
CA VAL A 27 5.60 0.88 2.86
C VAL A 27 6.28 0.17 4.02
N ILE A 28 6.96 -0.93 3.73
CA ILE A 28 7.86 -1.61 4.67
C ILE A 28 9.29 -1.19 4.32
N LYS A 29 10.07 -0.79 5.33
CA LYS A 29 11.48 -0.44 5.18
C LYS A 29 12.37 -1.42 5.93
N ASN A 30 13.45 -1.85 5.29
CA ASN A 30 14.52 -2.57 5.98
C ASN A 30 15.54 -1.56 6.52
N GLY A 31 15.40 -1.19 7.78
CA GLY A 31 16.36 -0.34 8.51
C GLY A 31 17.52 -1.12 9.13
N SER A 32 17.55 -2.46 9.02
CA SER A 32 18.64 -3.29 9.53
C SER A 32 19.84 -3.32 8.58
N ALA A 33 20.97 -3.80 9.08
CA ALA A 33 22.21 -3.94 8.31
C ALA A 33 22.26 -5.22 7.45
N SER A 34 21.23 -6.08 7.51
CA SER A 34 21.20 -7.37 6.83
C SER A 34 19.93 -7.51 5.99
N PRO A 35 19.91 -8.34 4.94
CA PRO A 35 18.69 -8.64 4.22
C PRO A 35 17.63 -9.26 5.13
N ILE A 36 16.37 -8.91 4.87
CA ILE A 36 15.20 -9.49 5.54
C ILE A 36 14.27 -10.12 4.53
N VAL A 37 13.51 -11.10 4.97
CA VAL A 37 12.41 -11.68 4.19
C VAL A 37 11.10 -11.15 4.73
N VAL A 38 10.33 -10.52 3.87
CA VAL A 38 8.95 -10.08 4.13
C VAL A 38 8.01 -11.03 3.42
N ALA A 39 7.05 -11.60 4.17
CA ALA A 39 5.97 -12.38 3.57
C ALA A 39 4.62 -11.86 4.08
N TYR A 40 3.66 -11.69 3.18
CA TYR A 40 2.33 -11.22 3.54
C TYR A 40 1.24 -11.93 2.74
N GLN A 41 0.06 -11.98 3.33
CA GLN A 41 -1.11 -12.66 2.80
C GLN A 41 -2.28 -11.70 2.69
N PHE A 42 -2.97 -11.74 1.56
CA PHE A 42 -4.20 -10.99 1.33
C PHE A 42 -5.44 -11.79 1.76
N ALA A 43 -6.48 -11.10 2.21
CA ALA A 43 -7.80 -11.68 2.36
C ALA A 43 -8.38 -12.03 0.99
N PRO A 44 -9.09 -13.14 0.87
CA PRO A 44 -9.85 -13.42 -0.35
C PRO A 44 -10.96 -12.38 -0.56
N LEU A 45 -11.28 -12.13 -1.81
CA LEU A 45 -12.48 -11.37 -2.17
C LEU A 45 -13.74 -12.17 -1.82
N PRO A 46 -14.86 -11.50 -1.51
CA PRO A 46 -16.15 -12.16 -1.41
C PRO A 46 -16.44 -12.94 -2.69
N ALA A 47 -16.67 -14.23 -2.57
CA ALA A 47 -16.92 -15.12 -3.70
C ALA A 47 -18.28 -15.82 -3.55
N LYS A 48 -18.85 -16.27 -4.67
CA LYS A 48 -20.03 -17.15 -4.63
C LYS A 48 -19.64 -18.49 -4.01
N GLU A 49 -20.58 -19.10 -3.32
CA GLU A 49 -20.41 -20.45 -2.74
C GLU A 49 -19.94 -21.43 -3.83
N GLY A 50 -18.91 -22.21 -3.53
CA GLY A 50 -18.31 -23.19 -4.45
C GLY A 50 -17.31 -22.61 -5.48
N SER A 51 -17.05 -21.29 -5.48
CA SER A 51 -16.01 -20.69 -6.31
C SER A 51 -14.64 -20.77 -5.67
N ALA A 52 -13.59 -20.89 -6.48
CA ALA A 52 -12.21 -20.75 -6.00
C ALA A 52 -11.98 -19.35 -5.41
N PRO A 53 -11.16 -19.20 -4.36
CA PRO A 53 -10.84 -17.91 -3.78
C PRO A 53 -10.11 -17.05 -4.80
N MET A 54 -10.47 -15.76 -4.85
CA MET A 54 -9.80 -14.74 -5.63
C MET A 54 -9.21 -13.69 -4.69
N TYR A 55 -8.06 -13.10 -5.05
CA TYR A 55 -7.36 -12.12 -4.24
C TYR A 55 -7.11 -10.83 -5.04
N ALA A 56 -7.48 -9.68 -4.46
CA ALA A 56 -7.07 -8.38 -4.99
C ALA A 56 -5.66 -8.08 -4.46
N MET A 57 -4.65 -8.45 -5.23
CA MET A 57 -3.26 -8.30 -4.84
C MET A 57 -2.63 -7.11 -5.54
N HIS A 58 -1.93 -6.27 -4.76
CA HIS A 58 -1.02 -5.28 -5.32
C HIS A 58 0.30 -5.97 -5.68
N PRO A 59 0.88 -5.68 -6.84
CA PRO A 59 2.22 -6.16 -7.16
C PRO A 59 3.21 -5.56 -6.14
N PRO A 60 4.22 -6.33 -5.68
CA PRO A 60 5.27 -5.77 -4.84
C PRO A 60 6.13 -4.81 -5.65
N GLU A 61 6.37 -3.62 -5.10
CA GLU A 61 7.16 -2.57 -5.72
C GLU A 61 8.22 -2.04 -4.77
N THR A 62 9.35 -1.63 -5.31
CA THR A 62 10.45 -1.00 -4.57
C THR A 62 10.65 0.45 -5.02
N GLU A 63 11.29 1.24 -4.18
CA GLU A 63 11.67 2.60 -4.55
C GLU A 63 12.72 2.57 -5.65
N SER A 64 12.56 3.39 -6.69
CA SER A 64 13.51 3.47 -7.79
C SER A 64 14.84 4.04 -7.30
N PRO A 65 15.99 3.46 -7.72
CA PRO A 65 17.30 4.02 -7.40
C PRO A 65 17.55 5.40 -8.05
N GLU A 66 16.76 5.76 -9.07
CA GLU A 66 16.77 7.10 -9.67
C GLU A 66 16.14 8.16 -8.75
N GLY A 67 15.54 7.73 -7.62
CA GLY A 67 14.99 8.60 -6.61
C GLY A 67 13.59 9.13 -6.93
N ARG A 68 13.31 10.35 -6.43
CA ARG A 68 12.01 11.01 -6.56
C ARG A 68 11.90 11.74 -7.88
N TRP A 69 10.77 11.59 -8.55
CA TRP A 69 10.37 12.39 -9.69
C TRP A 69 9.28 13.38 -9.25
N ASN A 70 9.47 14.68 -9.48
CA ASN A 70 8.50 15.73 -9.11
C ASN A 70 7.95 15.63 -7.67
N TRP A 71 8.83 15.40 -6.68
CA TRP A 71 8.49 15.26 -5.25
C TRP A 71 7.81 13.94 -4.88
N GLU A 72 7.46 13.09 -5.83
CA GLU A 72 6.88 11.77 -5.60
C GLU A 72 7.94 10.67 -5.65
N THR A 73 7.82 9.70 -4.74
CA THR A 73 8.64 8.49 -4.80
C THR A 73 8.23 7.68 -6.02
N ARG A 74 9.21 7.38 -6.89
CA ARG A 74 8.96 6.51 -8.04
C ARG A 74 9.02 5.05 -7.61
N TRP A 75 7.92 4.34 -7.79
CA TRP A 75 7.83 2.91 -7.50
C TRP A 75 8.02 2.09 -8.77
N ILE A 76 8.81 1.03 -8.65
CA ILE A 76 9.11 0.09 -9.74
C ILE A 76 8.94 -1.34 -9.25
N ALA A 77 8.69 -2.27 -10.16
CA ALA A 77 8.63 -3.69 -9.83
C ALA A 77 9.98 -4.16 -9.24
N PHE A 78 9.91 -5.12 -8.31
CA PHE A 78 11.13 -5.76 -7.79
C PHE A 78 11.91 -6.46 -8.92
N PRO A 79 13.24 -6.50 -8.83
CA PRO A 79 14.07 -7.30 -9.70
C PRO A 79 13.66 -8.77 -9.71
N GLU A 80 13.86 -9.43 -10.83
CA GLU A 80 13.56 -10.86 -10.97
C GLU A 80 14.28 -11.68 -9.88
N GLY A 81 13.56 -12.61 -9.27
CA GLY A 81 14.07 -13.48 -8.21
C GLY A 81 14.00 -12.89 -6.79
N GLN A 82 13.82 -11.58 -6.60
CA GLN A 82 13.65 -10.98 -5.26
C GLN A 82 12.23 -11.08 -4.73
N ALA A 83 11.24 -11.20 -5.61
CA ALA A 83 9.83 -11.29 -5.23
C ALA A 83 9.17 -12.54 -5.82
N THR A 84 8.33 -13.20 -5.02
CA THR A 84 7.48 -14.31 -5.43
C THR A 84 6.04 -13.98 -5.10
N VAL A 85 5.12 -14.15 -6.06
CA VAL A 85 3.69 -13.89 -5.92
C VAL A 85 2.92 -15.16 -6.23
N ASP A 86 2.25 -15.73 -5.23
CA ASP A 86 1.31 -16.84 -5.40
C ASP A 86 -0.13 -16.31 -5.41
N ARG A 87 -0.68 -16.18 -6.61
CA ARG A 87 -2.05 -15.69 -6.81
C ARG A 87 -3.13 -16.68 -6.36
N GLN A 88 -2.80 -17.97 -6.27
CA GLN A 88 -3.77 -18.99 -5.84
C GLN A 88 -3.92 -19.00 -4.32
N GLN A 89 -2.85 -18.72 -3.60
CA GLN A 89 -2.82 -18.64 -2.14
C GLN A 89 -2.99 -17.21 -1.62
N GLY A 90 -2.96 -16.20 -2.49
CA GLY A 90 -3.01 -14.79 -2.10
C GLY A 90 -1.77 -14.36 -1.30
N THR A 91 -0.60 -14.96 -1.55
CA THR A 91 0.62 -14.69 -0.79
C THR A 91 1.69 -14.02 -1.64
N VAL A 92 2.46 -13.16 -0.99
CA VAL A 92 3.64 -12.51 -1.55
C VAL A 92 4.82 -12.71 -0.61
N ARG A 93 5.99 -12.98 -1.18
CA ARG A 93 7.25 -13.08 -0.44
C ARG A 93 8.30 -12.25 -1.16
N VAL A 94 9.00 -11.39 -0.41
CA VAL A 94 10.02 -10.49 -0.95
C VAL A 94 11.25 -10.52 -0.06
N THR A 95 12.44 -10.53 -0.67
CA THR A 95 13.69 -10.27 0.04
C THR A 95 14.04 -8.79 -0.11
N LEU A 96 14.20 -8.09 1.02
CA LEU A 96 14.60 -6.68 1.07
C LEU A 96 16.05 -6.58 1.51
N ASP A 97 16.88 -5.99 0.69
CA ASP A 97 18.25 -5.61 1.07
C ASP A 97 18.23 -4.46 2.10
N PRO A 98 19.34 -4.22 2.82
CA PRO A 98 19.47 -3.07 3.71
C PRO A 98 19.10 -1.76 3.02
N ALA A 99 18.37 -0.91 3.72
CA ALA A 99 17.83 0.37 3.26
C ALA A 99 16.79 0.29 2.12
N GLN A 100 16.46 -0.89 1.62
CA GLN A 100 15.44 -1.07 0.59
C GLN A 100 14.02 -0.91 1.17
N SER A 101 13.11 -0.38 0.37
CA SER A 101 11.70 -0.20 0.68
C SER A 101 10.83 -1.12 -0.17
N LEU A 102 9.71 -1.60 0.41
CA LEU A 102 8.68 -2.39 -0.25
C LEU A 102 7.34 -1.68 -0.11
N ARG A 103 6.74 -1.25 -1.22
CA ARG A 103 5.34 -0.83 -1.24
C ARG A 103 4.45 -2.07 -1.33
N VAL A 104 3.74 -2.36 -0.25
CA VAL A 104 2.84 -3.54 -0.17
C VAL A 104 1.45 -3.24 -0.69
N ALA A 105 1.03 -1.98 -0.63
CA ALA A 105 -0.25 -1.51 -1.14
C ALA A 105 -0.22 0.00 -1.36
N HIS A 106 -1.15 0.48 -2.18
CA HIS A 106 -1.54 1.88 -2.24
C HIS A 106 -3.07 1.96 -2.25
N ALA A 107 -3.59 3.03 -1.72
CA ALA A 107 -5.01 3.26 -1.58
C ALA A 107 -5.34 4.72 -1.89
N PHE A 108 -6.52 4.95 -2.48
CA PHE A 108 -7.04 6.29 -2.67
C PHE A 108 -7.98 6.62 -1.51
N GLU A 109 -7.65 7.66 -0.76
CA GLU A 109 -8.52 8.17 0.29
C GLU A 109 -9.56 9.10 -0.32
N TYR A 110 -10.82 8.71 -0.23
CA TYR A 110 -11.95 9.58 -0.53
C TYR A 110 -12.38 10.25 0.79
N ALA A 111 -12.70 11.53 0.74
CA ALA A 111 -13.09 12.30 1.91
C ALA A 111 -14.11 11.53 2.80
N GLY A 112 -13.69 11.10 3.98
CA GLY A 112 -14.52 10.43 4.99
C GLY A 112 -14.53 8.89 4.97
N GLN A 113 -13.71 8.23 4.15
CA GLN A 113 -13.57 6.76 4.19
C GLN A 113 -12.15 6.36 4.56
N GLU A 114 -12.01 5.52 5.59
CA GLU A 114 -10.72 4.90 5.91
C GLU A 114 -10.31 3.95 4.79
N SER A 115 -9.17 4.24 4.16
CA SER A 115 -8.68 3.52 2.99
C SER A 115 -8.24 2.08 3.27
N TRP A 116 -7.85 1.78 4.53
CA TRP A 116 -7.34 0.46 4.88
C TRP A 116 -8.36 -0.65 4.68
N ASP A 117 -9.59 -0.48 5.18
CA ASP A 117 -10.60 -1.55 5.20
C ASP A 117 -11.09 -1.93 3.81
N PHE A 118 -11.00 -1.02 2.85
CA PHE A 118 -11.48 -1.25 1.49
C PHE A 118 -10.40 -1.69 0.49
N GLN A 119 -9.16 -1.21 0.66
CA GLN A 119 -8.14 -1.32 -0.39
C GLN A 119 -6.92 -2.13 0.05
N VAL A 120 -6.57 -2.12 1.35
CA VAL A 120 -5.44 -2.87 1.88
C VAL A 120 -5.95 -4.10 2.64
N ARG A 121 -5.94 -5.24 1.98
CA ARG A 121 -6.53 -6.48 2.49
C ARG A 121 -5.48 -7.46 3.02
N ILE A 122 -4.41 -6.94 3.61
CA ILE A 122 -3.35 -7.79 4.19
C ILE A 122 -3.83 -8.30 5.54
N THR A 123 -3.93 -9.62 5.68
CA THR A 123 -4.42 -10.30 6.89
C THR A 123 -3.32 -10.86 7.75
N ARG A 124 -2.14 -11.09 7.18
CA ARG A 124 -0.95 -11.55 7.91
C ARG A 124 0.29 -10.95 7.28
N LEU A 125 1.25 -10.59 8.11
CA LEU A 125 2.55 -10.07 7.73
C LEU A 125 3.61 -10.68 8.61
N THR A 126 4.64 -11.28 8.00
CA THR A 126 5.83 -11.76 8.70
C THR A 126 7.07 -11.08 8.15
N MET A 127 7.98 -10.71 9.03
CA MET A 127 9.30 -10.21 8.67
C MET A 127 10.36 -11.01 9.41
N THR A 128 11.31 -11.57 8.70
CA THR A 128 12.37 -12.42 9.26
C THR A 128 13.72 -11.88 8.83
N GLY A 129 14.55 -11.53 9.79
CA GLY A 129 15.93 -11.10 9.60
C GLY A 129 16.91 -11.84 10.52
N ALA A 130 18.16 -11.43 10.54
CA ALA A 130 19.22 -12.10 11.30
C ALA A 130 19.02 -12.06 12.82
N GLY A 131 18.23 -11.13 13.36
CA GLY A 131 18.09 -10.90 14.80
C GLY A 131 16.70 -11.12 15.38
N ALA A 132 15.66 -11.08 14.56
CA ALA A 132 14.28 -11.18 15.04
C ALA A 132 13.33 -11.67 13.96
N GLN A 133 12.21 -12.25 14.41
CA GLN A 133 11.05 -12.53 13.59
C GLN A 133 9.87 -11.75 14.16
N LEU A 134 9.19 -11.02 13.28
CA LEU A 134 7.91 -10.39 13.57
C LEU A 134 6.83 -11.17 12.82
N ASP A 135 5.74 -11.49 13.52
CA ASP A 135 4.56 -12.15 12.94
C ASP A 135 3.32 -11.42 13.45
N MET A 136 2.59 -10.82 12.54
CA MET A 136 1.42 -9.98 12.83
C MET A 136 0.22 -10.48 12.03
N ALA A 137 -0.95 -10.45 12.64
CA ALA A 137 -2.20 -10.88 12.01
C ALA A 137 -3.36 -9.92 12.32
N GLY A 138 -4.32 -9.86 11.41
CA GLY A 138 -5.52 -9.03 11.56
C GLY A 138 -5.16 -7.55 11.80
N ASP A 139 -5.78 -6.93 12.79
CA ASP A 139 -5.61 -5.51 13.12
C ASP A 139 -4.18 -5.14 13.51
N GLN A 140 -3.37 -6.09 14.01
CA GLN A 140 -1.98 -5.84 14.33
C GLN A 140 -1.18 -5.38 13.10
N VAL A 141 -1.50 -5.92 11.92
CA VAL A 141 -0.84 -5.52 10.67
C VAL A 141 -1.10 -4.04 10.40
N ARG A 142 -2.37 -3.62 10.51
CA ARG A 142 -2.76 -2.22 10.30
C ARG A 142 -2.11 -1.28 11.30
N LEU A 143 -2.15 -1.62 12.58
CA LEU A 143 -1.64 -0.80 13.67
C LEU A 143 -0.11 -0.69 13.69
N ALA A 144 0.60 -1.58 12.98
CA ALA A 144 2.05 -1.54 12.89
C ALA A 144 2.57 -0.46 11.93
N PHE A 145 1.72 0.02 11.01
CA PHE A 145 2.10 1.11 10.13
C PHE A 145 1.86 2.46 10.79
N VAL A 146 2.87 3.32 10.76
CA VAL A 146 2.82 4.66 11.31
C VAL A 146 2.80 5.68 10.18
N GLU A 147 1.86 6.62 10.22
CA GLU A 147 1.78 7.67 9.22
C GLU A 147 2.95 8.65 9.35
N SER A 148 3.58 8.94 8.22
CA SER A 148 4.62 9.95 8.08
C SER A 148 4.49 10.61 6.71
N ASP A 149 4.16 11.90 6.68
CA ASP A 149 4.05 12.72 5.45
C ASP A 149 3.14 12.09 4.36
N GLY A 150 2.00 11.52 4.77
CA GLY A 150 1.06 10.90 3.84
C GLY A 150 1.43 9.48 3.40
N VAL A 151 2.47 8.91 3.96
CA VAL A 151 2.88 7.51 3.75
C VAL A 151 2.78 6.74 5.07
N TYR A 152 2.20 5.56 5.04
CA TYR A 152 2.18 4.64 6.17
C TYR A 152 3.42 3.76 6.13
N VAL A 153 4.27 3.87 7.14
CA VAL A 153 5.58 3.20 7.18
C VAL A 153 5.64 2.20 8.32
N LEU A 154 6.12 0.99 8.02
CA LEU A 154 6.55 -0.01 8.99
C LEU A 154 8.05 -0.27 8.78
N GLU A 155 8.87 0.03 9.78
CA GLU A 155 10.33 -0.13 9.71
C GLU A 155 10.79 -1.34 10.53
N TYR A 156 11.51 -2.27 9.88
CA TYR A 156 12.23 -3.36 10.55
C TYR A 156 13.63 -2.88 10.94
N ARG A 157 13.99 -3.04 12.21
CA ARG A 157 15.32 -2.63 12.79
C ARG A 157 16.03 -3.78 13.45
#